data_01d606146fdde534a8e942d9d4cdbd26
#
_entry.id   01d606146fdde534a8e942d9d4cdbd26
#
_cell.length_a   1.000
_cell.length_b   1.000
_cell.length_c   1.000
_cell.angle_alpha   90.00
_cell.angle_beta   90.00
_cell.angle_gamma   90.00
#
_symmetry.space_group_name_H-M   'P 1'
#
loop_
_entity.id
_entity.type
_entity.pdbx_description
1 polymer ?
#
loop_
_entity_poly.entity_id
_entity_poly.type
_entity_poly.pdbx_seq_one_letter_code
_entity_poly.pdbx_strand_id
1 'polypeptide(L)'
;MHFLGDNEKYGDFLFAPHGLRLRHNSSGECEVWAPMRRKWLILTPEEEVRRRVVAHLVERLGVPATHIVEEYPVMLNGQPQRADVVVVDRDLRPWLVVECKAPEVSLRGVVNQVVRYNSVVGARQVVVTNGHALEAYALTPDGTYAPCDFPL
;
A
#
# COMPACT_ATOMS: atom_id res chain seq x y z
N MET A 1 2.09 -21.69 3.50
CA MET A 1 1.64 -20.32 3.33
C MET A 1 0.21 -20.33 2.87
N HIS A 2 -0.65 -19.78 3.65
CA HIS A 2 -2.02 -19.76 3.25
C HIS A 2 -2.67 -18.65 4.01
N PHE A 3 -2.65 -17.54 3.54
CA PHE A 3 -3.39 -16.46 4.08
C PHE A 3 -4.53 -16.07 3.20
N LEU A 4 -4.84 -16.85 2.23
CA LEU A 4 -5.64 -16.37 1.17
C LEU A 4 -6.99 -16.98 1.16
N GLY A 5 -7.99 -16.14 1.07
CA GLY A 5 -9.35 -16.56 0.93
C GLY A 5 -9.98 -17.18 2.18
N ASP A 6 -9.25 -17.26 3.24
CA ASP A 6 -9.73 -17.85 4.47
C ASP A 6 -9.99 -16.72 5.47
N ASN A 7 -11.24 -16.38 5.65
CA ASN A 7 -11.63 -15.29 6.53
C ASN A 7 -11.18 -15.48 7.97
N GLU A 8 -11.04 -16.71 8.40
CA GLU A 8 -10.55 -16.96 9.76
C GLU A 8 -9.10 -16.57 9.90
N LYS A 9 -8.35 -16.65 8.80
CA LYS A 9 -6.93 -16.39 8.80
C LYS A 9 -6.58 -14.92 8.71
N TYR A 10 -7.54 -14.07 8.38
CA TYR A 10 -7.21 -12.68 8.35
C TYR A 10 -7.58 -11.94 9.62
N GLY A 11 -7.98 -12.65 10.67
CA GLY A 11 -8.42 -12.06 11.92
C GLY A 11 -7.53 -10.97 12.49
N ASP A 12 -6.20 -11.11 12.38
CA ASP A 12 -5.25 -10.10 12.84
C ASP A 12 -4.90 -9.06 11.79
N PHE A 13 -5.30 -9.28 10.54
CA PHE A 13 -5.07 -8.30 9.48
C PHE A 13 -6.19 -7.26 9.47
N LEU A 14 -5.79 -6.01 9.25
CA LEU A 14 -6.75 -4.92 9.10
C LEU A 14 -7.49 -4.98 7.78
N PHE A 15 -6.92 -5.64 6.76
CA PHE A 15 -7.45 -5.67 5.41
C PHE A 15 -7.80 -7.10 5.00
N ALA A 16 -9.00 -7.28 4.46
CA ALA A 16 -9.44 -8.57 3.95
C ALA A 16 -8.68 -8.96 2.67
N PRO A 17 -8.60 -10.24 2.33
CA PRO A 17 -7.89 -10.69 1.13
C PRO A 17 -8.61 -10.41 -0.19
N HIS A 18 -9.88 -10.05 -0.21
CA HIS A 18 -10.67 -9.60 -1.38
C HIS A 18 -10.33 -10.30 -2.71
N GLY A 19 -10.43 -11.63 -2.73
CA GLY A 19 -10.29 -12.37 -3.98
C GLY A 19 -8.90 -12.33 -4.61
N LEU A 20 -7.85 -12.30 -3.82
CA LEU A 20 -6.49 -12.36 -4.32
C LEU A 20 -6.29 -13.64 -5.14
N ARG A 21 -5.64 -13.52 -6.30
CA ARG A 21 -5.36 -14.64 -7.18
C ARG A 21 -3.95 -15.16 -6.94
N LEU A 22 -3.84 -16.45 -6.73
CA LEU A 22 -2.56 -17.10 -6.46
C LEU A 22 -2.26 -18.19 -7.45
N ARG A 23 -1.00 -18.47 -7.61
CA ARG A 23 -0.53 -19.64 -8.34
C ARG A 23 0.82 -20.08 -7.77
N HIS A 24 1.26 -21.30 -8.12
CA HIS A 24 2.63 -21.72 -7.93
C HIS A 24 3.35 -21.67 -9.28
N ASN A 25 4.56 -21.14 -9.30
CA ASN A 25 5.36 -21.11 -10.51
C ASN A 25 6.09 -22.46 -10.72
N SER A 26 6.88 -22.56 -11.79
CA SER A 26 7.60 -23.77 -12.11
C SER A 26 8.63 -24.17 -11.06
N SER A 27 9.07 -23.24 -10.23
CA SER A 27 10.00 -23.51 -9.12
C SER A 27 9.29 -23.85 -7.82
N GLY A 28 7.94 -23.91 -7.83
CA GLY A 28 7.16 -24.20 -6.65
C GLY A 28 6.91 -23.01 -5.74
N GLU A 29 7.33 -21.82 -6.13
CA GLU A 29 7.11 -20.61 -5.33
C GLU A 29 5.69 -20.10 -5.51
N CYS A 30 5.10 -19.56 -4.45
CA CYS A 30 3.78 -18.96 -4.51
C CYS A 30 3.87 -17.56 -5.09
N GLU A 31 3.01 -17.26 -6.05
CA GLU A 31 2.92 -15.94 -6.67
C GLU A 31 1.50 -15.40 -6.55
N VAL A 32 1.40 -14.08 -6.50
CA VAL A 32 0.12 -13.37 -6.47
C VAL A 32 0.00 -12.49 -7.71
N TRP A 33 -1.21 -12.41 -8.26
CA TRP A 33 -1.48 -11.54 -9.39
C TRP A 33 -1.63 -10.11 -8.93
N ALA A 34 -0.88 -9.21 -9.58
CA ALA A 34 -0.96 -7.76 -9.34
C ALA A 34 -1.70 -7.11 -10.52
N PRO A 35 -3.02 -6.83 -10.36
CA PRO A 35 -3.84 -6.39 -11.50
C PRO A 35 -3.38 -5.10 -12.16
N MET A 36 -2.99 -4.11 -11.37
CA MET A 36 -2.57 -2.81 -11.89
C MET A 36 -1.21 -2.89 -12.60
N ARG A 37 -0.36 -3.79 -12.15
CA ARG A 37 0.96 -4.01 -12.76
C ARG A 37 0.92 -5.07 -13.86
N ARG A 38 -0.19 -5.80 -13.95
CA ARG A 38 -0.45 -6.85 -14.96
C ARG A 38 0.65 -7.90 -14.98
N LYS A 39 1.06 -8.36 -13.81
CA LYS A 39 2.07 -9.41 -13.69
C LYS A 39 1.92 -10.20 -12.40
N TRP A 40 2.52 -11.37 -12.41
CA TRP A 40 2.64 -12.20 -11.22
C TRP A 40 3.87 -11.78 -10.43
N LEU A 41 3.71 -11.68 -9.11
CA LEU A 41 4.79 -11.30 -8.20
C LEU A 41 4.96 -12.40 -7.17
N ILE A 42 6.20 -12.62 -6.73
CA ILE A 42 6.44 -13.54 -5.61
C ILE A 42 5.67 -13.03 -4.39
N LEU A 43 4.92 -13.94 -3.76
CA LEU A 43 4.12 -13.59 -2.60
C LEU A 43 5.01 -13.58 -1.35
N THR A 44 5.64 -12.45 -1.10
CA THR A 44 6.34 -12.19 0.14
C THR A 44 5.35 -11.67 1.19
N PRO A 45 5.69 -11.70 2.49
CA PRO A 45 4.83 -11.10 3.50
C PRO A 45 4.51 -9.62 3.23
N GLU A 46 5.47 -8.86 2.74
CA GLU A 46 5.22 -7.45 2.38
C GLU A 46 4.30 -7.34 1.18
N GLU A 47 4.49 -8.19 0.16
CA GLU A 47 3.64 -8.17 -1.02
C GLU A 47 2.20 -8.55 -0.68
N GLU A 48 2.00 -9.43 0.28
CA GLU A 48 0.65 -9.74 0.75
C GLU A 48 -0.02 -8.50 1.34
N VAL A 49 0.69 -7.75 2.16
CA VAL A 49 0.13 -6.52 2.75
C VAL A 49 -0.26 -5.55 1.62
N ARG A 50 0.62 -5.35 0.65
CA ARG A 50 0.35 -4.44 -0.46
C ARG A 50 -0.87 -4.90 -1.28
N ARG A 51 -0.98 -6.21 -1.57
CA ARG A 51 -2.13 -6.73 -2.32
C ARG A 51 -3.44 -6.50 -1.58
N ARG A 52 -3.43 -6.72 -0.27
CA ARG A 52 -4.62 -6.47 0.55
C ARG A 52 -4.99 -4.99 0.59
N VAL A 53 -3.99 -4.11 0.70
CA VAL A 53 -4.23 -2.66 0.68
C VAL A 53 -4.83 -2.22 -0.65
N VAL A 54 -4.26 -2.66 -1.78
CA VAL A 54 -4.78 -2.30 -3.09
C VAL A 54 -6.20 -2.83 -3.27
N ALA A 55 -6.46 -4.07 -2.88
CA ALA A 55 -7.80 -4.64 -2.94
C ALA A 55 -8.79 -3.85 -2.07
N HIS A 56 -8.38 -3.43 -0.88
CA HIS A 56 -9.19 -2.62 0.01
C HIS A 56 -9.56 -1.27 -0.62
N LEU A 57 -8.59 -0.62 -1.23
CA LEU A 57 -8.83 0.67 -1.90
C LEU A 57 -9.91 0.51 -2.99
N VAL A 58 -9.83 -0.55 -3.77
CA VAL A 58 -10.78 -0.77 -4.86
C VAL A 58 -12.14 -1.26 -4.33
N GLU A 59 -12.13 -2.31 -3.50
CA GLU A 59 -13.36 -3.02 -3.12
C GLU A 59 -14.14 -2.33 -2.01
N ARG A 60 -13.45 -1.71 -1.07
CA ARG A 60 -14.10 -1.08 0.08
C ARG A 60 -14.23 0.43 -0.08
N LEU A 61 -13.20 1.09 -0.60
CA LEU A 61 -13.19 2.55 -0.68
C LEU A 61 -13.61 3.05 -2.07
N GLY A 62 -13.82 2.16 -3.03
CA GLY A 62 -14.31 2.54 -4.35
C GLY A 62 -13.31 3.32 -5.20
N VAL A 63 -12.02 3.21 -4.91
CA VAL A 63 -11.00 3.88 -5.71
C VAL A 63 -10.95 3.23 -7.09
N PRO A 64 -11.05 4.01 -8.18
CA PRO A 64 -10.89 3.43 -9.51
C PRO A 64 -9.52 2.79 -9.67
N ALA A 65 -9.48 1.57 -10.20
CA ALA A 65 -8.22 0.85 -10.39
C ALA A 65 -7.21 1.67 -11.21
N THR A 66 -7.69 2.44 -12.19
CA THR A 66 -6.85 3.29 -13.03
C THR A 66 -6.21 4.46 -12.28
N HIS A 67 -6.66 4.75 -11.06
CA HIS A 67 -6.11 5.81 -10.23
C HIS A 67 -5.05 5.30 -9.25
N ILE A 68 -4.74 4.01 -9.26
CA ILE A 68 -3.76 3.41 -8.35
C ILE A 68 -2.47 3.17 -9.10
N VAL A 69 -1.38 3.73 -8.62
CA VAL A 69 -0.04 3.56 -9.19
C VAL A 69 0.84 2.90 -8.13
N GLU A 70 1.32 1.70 -8.44
CA GLU A 70 2.25 0.99 -7.56
C GLU A 70 3.68 1.27 -8.00
N GLU A 71 4.61 1.21 -7.05
CA GLU A 71 6.02 1.50 -7.33
C GLU A 71 6.17 2.87 -7.99
N TYR A 72 5.48 3.86 -7.43
CA TYR A 72 5.46 5.22 -7.96
C TYR A 72 6.85 5.84 -7.86
N PRO A 73 7.45 6.25 -8.98
CA PRO A 73 8.82 6.76 -8.95
C PRO A 73 8.91 8.12 -8.27
N VAL A 74 9.89 8.26 -7.38
CA VAL A 74 10.16 9.49 -6.65
C VAL A 74 11.64 9.77 -6.73
N MET A 75 12.02 10.97 -7.17
CA MET A 75 13.42 11.39 -7.13
C MET A 75 13.61 12.22 -5.86
N LEU A 76 14.38 11.68 -4.92
CA LEU A 76 14.60 12.31 -3.62
C LEU A 76 16.10 12.55 -3.44
N ASN A 77 16.49 13.81 -3.35
CA ASN A 77 17.90 14.22 -3.18
C ASN A 77 18.81 13.59 -4.24
N GLY A 78 18.32 13.55 -5.49
CA GLY A 78 19.07 12.97 -6.60
C GLY A 78 19.10 11.45 -6.62
N GLN A 79 18.43 10.78 -5.69
CA GLN A 79 18.36 9.33 -5.62
C GLN A 79 16.99 8.83 -6.06
N PRO A 80 16.93 7.84 -6.97
CA PRO A 80 15.65 7.25 -7.33
C PRO A 80 15.10 6.42 -6.18
N GLN A 81 13.85 6.67 -5.84
CA GLN A 81 13.09 5.95 -4.82
C GLN A 81 11.76 5.54 -5.43
N ARG A 82 10.99 4.73 -4.70
CA ARG A 82 9.65 4.33 -5.13
C ARG A 82 8.72 4.32 -3.93
N ALA A 83 7.56 4.93 -4.11
CA ALA A 83 6.50 4.82 -3.12
C ALA A 83 5.65 3.60 -3.48
N ASP A 84 5.30 2.79 -2.49
CA ASP A 84 4.62 1.51 -2.72
C ASP A 84 3.31 1.65 -3.47
N VAL A 85 2.43 2.52 -2.97
CA VAL A 85 1.11 2.76 -3.57
C VAL A 85 0.81 4.24 -3.51
N VAL A 86 0.48 4.82 -4.65
CA VAL A 86 0.02 6.21 -4.75
C VAL A 86 -1.34 6.20 -5.44
N VAL A 87 -2.30 6.91 -4.86
CA VAL A 87 -3.60 7.10 -5.49
C VAL A 87 -3.66 8.53 -6.03
N VAL A 88 -4.03 8.64 -7.29
CA VAL A 88 -4.14 9.94 -7.98
C VAL A 88 -5.59 10.26 -8.25
N ASP A 89 -5.90 11.56 -8.37
CA ASP A 89 -7.23 12.02 -8.78
C ASP A 89 -7.34 12.02 -10.31
N ARG A 90 -8.47 12.54 -10.83
CA ARG A 90 -8.69 12.52 -12.28
C ARG A 90 -7.73 13.45 -13.04
N ASP A 91 -7.09 14.40 -12.34
CA ASP A 91 -6.07 15.28 -12.92
C ASP A 91 -4.66 14.73 -12.70
N LEU A 92 -4.56 13.47 -12.30
CA LEU A 92 -3.30 12.76 -12.03
C LEU A 92 -2.52 13.36 -10.86
N ARG A 93 -3.19 14.08 -9.97
CA ARG A 93 -2.56 14.62 -8.77
C ARG A 93 -2.63 13.60 -7.65
N PRO A 94 -1.50 13.28 -7.01
CA PRO A 94 -1.51 12.36 -5.87
C PRO A 94 -2.33 12.92 -4.72
N TRP A 95 -3.16 12.07 -4.11
CA TRP A 95 -3.89 12.47 -2.90
C TRP A 95 -3.68 11.50 -1.74
N LEU A 96 -3.15 10.32 -2.00
CA LEU A 96 -2.85 9.32 -0.97
C LEU A 96 -1.56 8.59 -1.31
N VAL A 97 -0.68 8.45 -0.33
CA VAL A 97 0.48 7.56 -0.41
C VAL A 97 0.32 6.52 0.69
N VAL A 98 0.50 5.25 0.34
CA VAL A 98 0.52 4.16 1.32
C VAL A 98 1.88 3.47 1.24
N GLU A 99 2.55 3.37 2.37
CA GLU A 99 3.76 2.58 2.50
C GLU A 99 3.43 1.29 3.23
N CYS A 100 3.81 0.17 2.64
CA CYS A 100 3.52 -1.16 3.16
C CYS A 100 4.79 -1.82 3.68
N LYS A 101 4.68 -2.46 4.82
CA LYS A 101 5.76 -3.25 5.41
C LYS A 101 5.25 -4.65 5.72
N ALA A 102 6.16 -5.60 5.85
CA ALA A 102 5.81 -6.95 6.25
C ALA A 102 5.21 -6.95 7.67
N PRO A 103 4.33 -7.91 7.99
CA PRO A 103 3.64 -7.94 9.29
C PRO A 103 4.54 -7.89 10.51
N GLU A 104 5.73 -8.46 10.44
CA GLU A 104 6.66 -8.49 11.56
C GLU A 104 7.47 -7.21 11.71
N VAL A 105 7.37 -6.28 10.77
CA VAL A 105 8.12 -5.03 10.81
C VAL A 105 7.38 -3.99 11.64
N SER A 106 8.08 -3.38 12.59
CA SER A 106 7.54 -2.28 13.38
C SER A 106 7.33 -1.04 12.50
N LEU A 107 6.27 -0.31 12.73
CA LEU A 107 6.02 0.95 12.02
C LEU A 107 6.83 2.12 12.58
N ARG A 108 7.59 1.90 13.65
CA ARG A 108 8.40 2.98 14.26
C ARG A 108 9.36 3.56 13.20
N GLY A 109 9.29 4.86 13.01
CA GLY A 109 10.14 5.57 12.06
C GLY A 109 9.73 5.46 10.59
N VAL A 110 8.80 4.59 10.25
CA VAL A 110 8.36 4.43 8.86
C VAL A 110 7.65 5.70 8.36
N VAL A 111 6.88 6.33 9.22
CA VAL A 111 6.20 7.58 8.88
C VAL A 111 7.17 8.66 8.41
N ASN A 112 8.34 8.76 9.06
CA ASN A 112 9.35 9.75 8.65
C ASN A 112 9.87 9.49 7.24
N GLN A 113 9.97 8.22 6.85
CA GLN A 113 10.36 7.84 5.50
C GLN A 113 9.31 8.29 4.49
N VAL A 114 8.04 8.04 4.79
CA VAL A 114 6.94 8.41 3.88
C VAL A 114 6.80 9.91 3.77
N VAL A 115 6.97 10.64 4.86
CA VAL A 115 6.95 12.11 4.85
C VAL A 115 8.03 12.66 3.92
N ARG A 116 9.21 12.03 3.89
CA ARG A 116 10.26 12.44 2.95
C ARG A 116 9.85 12.21 1.50
N TYR A 117 9.27 11.05 1.19
CA TYR A 117 8.74 10.80 -0.16
C TYR A 117 7.68 11.85 -0.50
N ASN A 118 6.82 12.15 0.46
CA ASN A 118 5.69 13.03 0.21
C ASN A 118 6.10 14.48 0.00
N SER A 119 7.31 14.87 0.39
CA SER A 119 7.83 16.20 0.05
C SER A 119 7.94 16.39 -1.46
N VAL A 120 8.07 15.27 -2.20
CA VAL A 120 8.12 15.26 -3.67
C VAL A 120 6.76 14.91 -4.26
N VAL A 121 6.09 13.89 -3.71
CA VAL A 121 4.81 13.40 -4.23
C VAL A 121 3.68 14.40 -4.01
N GLY A 122 3.63 15.01 -2.83
CA GLY A 122 2.63 16.04 -2.53
C GLY A 122 1.23 15.55 -2.27
N ALA A 123 1.07 14.30 -1.83
CA ALA A 123 -0.24 13.75 -1.50
C ALA A 123 -0.81 14.42 -0.24
N ARG A 124 -2.14 14.52 -0.17
CA ARG A 124 -2.83 15.11 0.97
C ARG A 124 -2.85 14.23 2.19
N GLN A 125 -2.72 12.91 2.00
CA GLN A 125 -2.76 11.94 3.07
C GLN A 125 -1.63 10.93 2.90
N VAL A 126 -1.01 10.55 4.01
CA VAL A 126 0.00 9.49 4.03
C VAL A 126 -0.45 8.41 5.02
N VAL A 127 -0.24 7.16 4.64
CA VAL A 127 -0.61 6.00 5.45
C VAL A 127 0.58 5.05 5.46
N VAL A 128 0.89 4.51 6.63
CA VAL A 128 1.86 3.42 6.76
C VAL A 128 1.16 2.25 7.44
N THR A 129 1.43 1.05 6.95
CA THR A 129 0.82 -0.15 7.52
C THR A 129 1.72 -1.36 7.34
N ASN A 130 1.63 -2.28 8.29
CA ASN A 130 2.23 -3.63 8.17
C ASN A 130 1.13 -4.70 8.11
N GLY A 131 -0.12 -4.29 7.90
CA GLY A 131 -1.26 -5.21 7.85
C GLY A 131 -1.92 -5.45 9.19
N HIS A 132 -1.22 -5.30 10.30
CA HIS A 132 -1.75 -5.46 11.66
C HIS A 132 -1.94 -4.12 12.35
N ALA A 133 -1.12 -3.14 12.01
CA ALA A 133 -1.17 -1.79 12.54
C ALA A 133 -1.19 -0.81 11.38
N LEU A 134 -1.69 0.38 11.65
CA LEU A 134 -1.81 1.43 10.63
C LEU A 134 -1.66 2.78 11.32
N GLU A 135 -0.94 3.69 10.66
CA GLU A 135 -0.90 5.09 11.05
C GLU A 135 -1.26 5.93 9.82
N ALA A 136 -2.12 6.91 10.01
CA ALA A 136 -2.58 7.78 8.94
C ALA A 136 -2.44 9.24 9.37
N TYR A 137 -1.97 10.07 8.44
CA TYR A 137 -1.74 11.49 8.69
C TYR A 137 -2.22 12.30 7.50
N ALA A 138 -2.78 13.46 7.80
CA ALA A 138 -3.19 14.44 6.78
C ALA A 138 -2.19 15.59 6.73
N LEU A 139 -1.84 16.00 5.53
CA LEU A 139 -1.00 17.18 5.30
C LEU A 139 -1.84 18.42 5.58
N THR A 140 -1.37 19.25 6.50
CA THR A 140 -2.07 20.49 6.88
C THR A 140 -1.63 21.63 5.98
N PRO A 141 -2.39 22.74 5.95
CA PRO A 141 -2.02 23.88 5.10
C PRO A 141 -0.66 24.50 5.40
N ASP A 142 -0.17 24.36 6.63
CA ASP A 142 1.15 24.90 7.01
C ASP A 142 2.30 23.95 6.71
N GLY A 143 2.01 22.81 6.04
CA GLY A 143 3.04 21.85 5.65
C GLY A 143 3.40 20.81 6.70
N THR A 144 2.69 20.79 7.83
CA THR A 144 2.89 19.75 8.85
C THR A 144 1.88 18.61 8.64
N TYR A 145 1.96 17.57 9.48
CA TYR A 145 1.09 16.41 9.39
C TYR A 145 0.33 16.24 10.71
N ALA A 146 -0.95 15.99 10.61
CA ALA A 146 -1.82 15.73 11.75
C ALA A 146 -2.42 14.33 11.64
N PRO A 147 -2.54 13.58 12.74
CA PRO A 147 -3.21 12.28 12.70
C PRO A 147 -4.61 12.40 12.12
N CYS A 148 -5.00 11.42 11.32
CA CYS A 148 -6.33 11.38 10.73
C CYS A 148 -6.82 9.94 10.63
N ASP A 149 -8.10 9.78 10.29
CA ASP A 149 -8.68 8.46 10.11
C ASP A 149 -8.40 7.93 8.71
N PHE A 150 -8.33 6.61 8.62
CA PHE A 150 -8.30 5.90 7.35
C PHE A 150 -9.35 4.79 7.43
N PRO A 151 -10.39 4.80 6.56
CA PRO A 151 -11.49 3.82 6.65
C PRO A 151 -11.02 2.39 6.38
N LEU A 152 -11.46 1.47 7.20
CA LEU A 152 -11.17 0.05 7.05
C LEU A 152 -12.42 -0.75 6.63
#